data_e8ae618294ab63b99a31733d0e8461e1
#
_entry.id   e8ae618294ab63b99a31733d0e8461e1
#
_cell.length_a   1.000
_cell.length_b   1.000
_cell.length_c   1.000
_cell.angle_alpha   90.00
_cell.angle_beta   90.00
_cell.angle_gamma   90.00
#
_symmetry.space_group_name_H-M   'P 1'
#
loop_
_entity.id
_entity.type
_entity.pdbx_description
1 polymer ?
#
loop_
_entity_poly.entity_id
_entity_poly.type
_entity_poly.pdbx_seq_one_letter_code
_entity_poly.pdbx_strand_id
1 'polypeptide(L)'
;MKVHFIAIGGSAMHNLALALHHKGYQVSGSDDEVFEPSKSRLAKHGLLPDEMGWNEANISEDIDAVILGMHARADNPELLKAQELGLKIYSYPEYIYEQTKDKTRVVIGGSHGKTTITAMILHVLNKCGVDADYMVGAQLAGFDTMVKLTESAPVVILEGDEYLSSPIDRRPKFHLYKPNIALISGIAWDHVNVFPTFDNYVEQFDMFVDLIEKNGKLIYCEDDAEVKKVAEDSDNDISLFPYSIPPHVIDNGVTYLLTDEGKIPLKVFGEHNLVNLNGARLVCASLGVSEKDFYNAIQDFKGASRRLELLGSSKKSAVFKDFAHSPSKVKATVEAVKKQFDDRQLVACLELHTFSSLNLKFLEEYRKSMKQADEAIVYFNPKTLKHKKLPPLTKKEVKKAFARKDLVVITDSKELKEYLLDLSWKNRNLLMMSSGSFDGLNLEKLAKKVTR
;
A
#
# COMPACT_ATOMS: atom_id res chain seq x y z
N MET A 1 -8.72 23.47 18.74
CA MET A 1 -9.59 22.28 18.90
C MET A 1 -8.88 21.25 19.79
N LYS A 2 -9.64 20.60 20.66
CA LYS A 2 -9.18 19.52 21.53
C LYS A 2 -9.69 18.18 21.02
N VAL A 3 -8.80 17.27 20.68
CA VAL A 3 -9.13 15.99 20.04
C VAL A 3 -8.54 14.83 20.83
N HIS A 4 -9.37 13.82 21.10
CA HIS A 4 -8.92 12.61 21.78
C HIS A 4 -8.95 11.38 20.86
N PHE A 5 -7.89 10.57 20.88
CA PHE A 5 -7.75 9.37 20.09
C PHE A 5 -7.94 8.12 20.95
N ILE A 6 -8.94 7.30 20.65
CA ILE A 6 -9.06 5.95 21.20
C ILE A 6 -8.32 4.98 20.28
N ALA A 7 -7.29 4.29 20.76
CA ALA A 7 -6.29 3.50 20.03
C ALA A 7 -5.31 4.36 19.20
N ILE A 8 -4.64 5.32 19.86
CA ILE A 8 -3.71 6.28 19.23
C ILE A 8 -2.47 5.62 18.59
N GLY A 9 -2.03 4.46 19.11
CA GLY A 9 -0.81 3.76 18.69
C GLY A 9 -0.91 3.09 17.31
N GLY A 10 -2.12 2.96 16.76
CA GLY A 10 -2.31 2.39 15.43
C GLY A 10 -1.54 3.12 14.34
N SER A 11 -1.11 2.39 13.28
CA SER A 11 -0.27 2.98 12.21
C SER A 11 -0.91 4.21 11.55
N ALA A 12 -2.19 4.18 11.21
CA ALA A 12 -2.91 5.33 10.66
C ALA A 12 -3.18 6.39 11.74
N MET A 13 -3.58 5.95 12.93
CA MET A 13 -4.00 6.81 14.03
C MET A 13 -2.89 7.74 14.52
N HIS A 14 -1.69 7.20 14.81
CA HIS A 14 -0.59 8.04 15.29
C HIS A 14 -0.13 9.07 14.24
N ASN A 15 -0.19 8.73 12.94
CA ASN A 15 0.15 9.69 11.89
C ASN A 15 -0.88 10.83 11.77
N LEU A 16 -2.18 10.53 11.96
CA LEU A 16 -3.21 11.56 12.03
C LEU A 16 -3.05 12.42 13.29
N ALA A 17 -2.77 11.80 14.45
CA ALA A 17 -2.51 12.51 15.70
C ALA A 17 -1.35 13.52 15.54
N LEU A 18 -0.24 13.09 14.93
CA LEU A 18 0.89 13.95 14.61
C LEU A 18 0.52 15.09 13.63
N ALA A 19 -0.26 14.78 12.59
CA ALA A 19 -0.69 15.80 11.64
C ALA A 19 -1.57 16.87 12.28
N LEU A 20 -2.50 16.49 13.17
CA LEU A 20 -3.34 17.42 13.92
C LEU A 20 -2.53 18.24 14.95
N HIS A 21 -1.56 17.58 15.62
CA HIS A 21 -0.64 18.28 16.52
C HIS A 21 0.16 19.36 15.76
N HIS A 22 0.71 19.05 14.59
CA HIS A 22 1.41 20.03 13.74
C HIS A 22 0.48 21.14 13.24
N LYS A 23 -0.82 20.86 13.09
CA LYS A 23 -1.85 21.85 12.77
C LYS A 23 -2.22 22.73 13.97
N GLY A 24 -1.66 22.49 15.15
CA GLY A 24 -1.89 23.29 16.36
C GLY A 24 -3.08 22.82 17.22
N TYR A 25 -3.58 21.59 17.01
CA TYR A 25 -4.64 21.04 17.86
C TYR A 25 -4.06 20.52 19.17
N GLN A 26 -4.84 20.57 20.24
CA GLN A 26 -4.56 19.87 21.48
C GLN A 26 -4.95 18.40 21.29
N VAL A 27 -3.95 17.55 21.19
CA VAL A 27 -4.14 16.13 20.92
C VAL A 27 -3.83 15.33 22.16
N SER A 28 -4.74 14.44 22.54
CA SER A 28 -4.55 13.41 23.57
C SER A 28 -4.98 12.04 22.99
N GLY A 29 -4.66 10.98 23.69
CA GLY A 29 -5.13 9.65 23.29
C GLY A 29 -4.76 8.58 24.27
N SER A 30 -5.32 7.40 24.08
CA SER A 30 -5.15 6.19 24.86
C SER A 30 -4.90 4.98 23.97
N ASP A 31 -4.27 3.95 24.48
CA ASP A 31 -4.09 2.64 23.83
C ASP A 31 -3.80 1.58 24.88
N ASP A 32 -4.13 0.32 24.60
CA ASP A 32 -3.76 -0.81 25.45
C ASP A 32 -2.28 -1.18 25.32
N GLU A 33 -1.70 -0.98 24.12
CA GLU A 33 -0.27 -1.18 23.86
C GLU A 33 0.19 -0.37 22.64
N VAL A 34 1.32 0.31 22.74
CA VAL A 34 1.91 1.09 21.64
C VAL A 34 3.26 0.53 21.22
N PHE A 35 3.35 0.08 19.97
CA PHE A 35 4.56 -0.51 19.37
C PHE A 35 5.39 0.50 18.56
N GLU A 36 6.62 0.13 18.23
CA GLU A 36 7.43 0.87 17.28
C GLU A 36 6.87 0.74 15.84
N PRO A 37 6.94 1.79 15.03
CA PRO A 37 7.56 3.10 15.27
C PRO A 37 6.63 4.14 15.93
N SER A 38 5.36 3.82 16.18
CA SER A 38 4.38 4.74 16.76
C SER A 38 4.82 5.25 18.13
N LYS A 39 5.36 4.37 18.96
CA LYS A 39 5.84 4.69 20.32
C LYS A 39 6.85 5.82 20.32
N SER A 40 7.96 5.65 19.60
CA SER A 40 9.01 6.67 19.52
C SER A 40 8.52 7.98 18.90
N ARG A 41 7.65 7.89 17.89
CA ARG A 41 7.10 9.07 17.20
C ARG A 41 6.17 9.88 18.08
N LEU A 42 5.25 9.23 18.80
CA LEU A 42 4.35 9.90 19.75
C LEU A 42 5.13 10.50 20.92
N ALA A 43 6.09 9.75 21.49
CA ALA A 43 6.94 10.22 22.58
C ALA A 43 7.72 11.49 22.21
N LYS A 44 8.27 11.56 21.00
CA LYS A 44 9.00 12.73 20.49
C LYS A 44 8.19 14.01 20.53
N HIS A 45 6.87 13.92 20.41
CA HIS A 45 5.95 15.05 20.36
C HIS A 45 5.12 15.21 21.65
N GLY A 46 5.41 14.42 22.69
CA GLY A 46 4.66 14.48 23.97
C GLY A 46 3.22 13.96 23.86
N LEU A 47 2.96 13.08 22.88
CA LEU A 47 1.62 12.51 22.61
C LEU A 47 1.51 11.04 23.03
N LEU A 48 2.59 10.42 23.51
CA LEU A 48 2.53 9.07 24.04
C LEU A 48 1.75 9.09 25.36
N PRO A 49 0.71 8.24 25.53
CA PRO A 49 0.01 8.13 26.82
C PRO A 49 0.99 7.81 27.97
N ASP A 50 0.81 8.47 29.10
CA ASP A 50 1.62 8.22 30.30
C ASP A 50 1.37 6.82 30.88
N GLU A 51 0.12 6.37 30.79
CA GLU A 51 -0.32 5.03 31.21
C GLU A 51 -1.00 4.32 30.05
N MET A 52 -0.71 3.02 29.88
CA MET A 52 -1.39 2.16 28.92
C MET A 52 -2.73 1.68 29.49
N GLY A 53 -3.73 1.53 28.63
CA GLY A 53 -5.08 1.14 28.97
C GLY A 53 -6.11 2.21 28.66
N TRP A 54 -7.33 1.96 29.08
CA TRP A 54 -8.51 2.77 28.81
C TRP A 54 -9.03 3.36 30.13
N ASN A 55 -9.27 4.67 30.17
CA ASN A 55 -9.76 5.35 31.37
C ASN A 55 -10.81 6.38 31.01
N GLU A 56 -12.04 6.20 31.53
CA GLU A 56 -13.16 7.13 31.31
C GLU A 56 -12.83 8.58 31.69
N ALA A 57 -11.89 8.79 32.65
CA ALA A 57 -11.43 10.11 33.04
C ALA A 57 -10.69 10.88 31.94
N ASN A 58 -10.24 10.19 30.88
CA ASN A 58 -9.63 10.83 29.71
C ASN A 58 -10.67 11.57 28.86
N ILE A 59 -11.97 11.29 29.06
CA ILE A 59 -13.08 11.83 28.27
C ILE A 59 -13.82 12.88 29.10
N SER A 60 -13.84 14.10 28.61
CA SER A 60 -14.48 15.27 29.23
C SER A 60 -15.26 16.09 28.21
N GLU A 61 -16.24 16.88 28.70
CA GLU A 61 -17.17 17.66 27.86
C GLU A 61 -16.46 18.74 26.97
N ASP A 62 -15.25 19.12 27.30
CA ASP A 62 -14.45 20.11 26.57
C ASP A 62 -13.68 19.51 25.35
N ILE A 63 -13.86 18.21 25.09
CA ILE A 63 -13.32 17.55 23.90
C ILE A 63 -14.23 17.87 22.68
N ASP A 64 -13.65 18.47 21.66
CA ASP A 64 -14.36 18.83 20.41
C ASP A 64 -14.65 17.61 19.52
N ALA A 65 -13.78 16.62 19.54
CA ALA A 65 -13.93 15.39 18.75
C ALA A 65 -13.18 14.19 19.36
N VAL A 66 -13.79 13.03 19.28
CA VAL A 66 -13.19 11.73 19.61
C VAL A 66 -12.96 10.94 18.31
N ILE A 67 -11.73 10.45 18.09
CA ILE A 67 -11.38 9.65 16.91
C ILE A 67 -11.19 8.20 17.33
N LEU A 68 -12.03 7.32 16.78
CA LEU A 68 -12.09 5.90 17.15
C LEU A 68 -11.23 5.06 16.21
N GLY A 69 -10.20 4.40 16.73
CA GLY A 69 -9.37 3.47 15.99
C GLY A 69 -10.00 2.09 15.82
N MET A 70 -9.63 1.39 14.75
CA MET A 70 -10.18 0.07 14.39
C MET A 70 -9.89 -1.02 15.45
N HIS A 71 -8.85 -0.86 16.27
CA HIS A 71 -8.48 -1.83 17.30
C HIS A 71 -9.26 -1.66 18.60
N ALA A 72 -9.93 -0.53 18.80
CA ALA A 72 -10.84 -0.34 19.91
C ALA A 72 -12.08 -1.24 19.73
N ARG A 73 -12.60 -1.74 20.83
CA ARG A 73 -13.82 -2.57 20.82
C ARG A 73 -15.04 -1.69 21.03
N ALA A 74 -16.21 -2.18 20.62
CA ALA A 74 -17.47 -1.47 20.81
C ALA A 74 -17.86 -1.27 22.31
N ASP A 75 -17.27 -2.09 23.19
CA ASP A 75 -17.45 -2.02 24.66
C ASP A 75 -16.30 -1.24 25.35
N ASN A 76 -15.52 -0.46 24.61
CA ASN A 76 -14.44 0.35 25.17
C ASN A 76 -15.00 1.43 26.13
N PRO A 77 -14.49 1.56 27.38
CA PRO A 77 -15.04 2.47 28.38
C PRO A 77 -14.96 3.96 27.97
N GLU A 78 -13.91 4.37 27.27
CA GLU A 78 -13.81 5.75 26.77
C GLU A 78 -14.81 6.03 25.66
N LEU A 79 -15.06 5.04 24.76
CA LEU A 79 -16.09 5.15 23.73
C LEU A 79 -17.48 5.28 24.35
N LEU A 80 -17.81 4.45 25.35
CA LEU A 80 -19.08 4.52 26.05
C LEU A 80 -19.25 5.86 26.77
N LYS A 81 -18.19 6.37 27.42
CA LYS A 81 -18.21 7.68 28.07
C LYS A 81 -18.41 8.83 27.09
N ALA A 82 -17.76 8.77 25.92
CA ALA A 82 -17.94 9.75 24.87
C ALA A 82 -19.37 9.75 24.32
N GLN A 83 -19.99 8.58 24.19
CA GLN A 83 -21.40 8.44 23.81
C GLN A 83 -22.35 9.00 24.89
N GLU A 84 -22.09 8.71 26.16
CA GLU A 84 -22.86 9.24 27.31
C GLU A 84 -22.87 10.77 27.33
N LEU A 85 -21.70 11.39 27.07
CA LEU A 85 -21.54 12.86 27.04
C LEU A 85 -22.02 13.48 25.71
N GLY A 86 -22.49 12.68 24.74
CA GLY A 86 -22.94 13.18 23.43
C GLY A 86 -21.85 13.84 22.59
N LEU A 87 -20.58 13.46 22.80
CA LEU A 87 -19.46 14.00 22.04
C LEU A 87 -19.49 13.55 20.57
N LYS A 88 -18.90 14.32 19.68
CA LYS A 88 -18.73 13.93 18.27
C LYS A 88 -17.69 12.83 18.16
N ILE A 89 -18.10 11.66 17.74
CA ILE A 89 -17.26 10.49 17.53
C ILE A 89 -17.12 10.26 16.04
N TYR A 90 -15.88 10.16 15.57
CA TYR A 90 -15.53 9.92 14.19
C TYR A 90 -14.67 8.67 14.05
N SER A 91 -14.88 7.92 13.00
CA SER A 91 -13.84 7.00 12.50
C SER A 91 -12.68 7.80 11.92
N TYR A 92 -11.52 7.15 11.77
CA TYR A 92 -10.35 7.75 11.12
C TYR A 92 -10.69 8.37 9.74
N PRO A 93 -11.35 7.66 8.80
CA PRO A 93 -11.64 8.24 7.49
C PRO A 93 -12.70 9.34 7.54
N GLU A 94 -13.69 9.27 8.42
CA GLU A 94 -14.66 10.36 8.60
C GLU A 94 -13.95 11.64 9.04
N TYR A 95 -13.00 11.53 9.97
CA TYR A 95 -12.28 12.71 10.42
C TYR A 95 -11.34 13.29 9.35
N ILE A 96 -10.71 12.44 8.52
CA ILE A 96 -9.97 12.89 7.33
C ILE A 96 -10.89 13.65 6.39
N TYR A 97 -12.10 13.15 6.13
CA TYR A 97 -13.09 13.87 5.32
C TYR A 97 -13.43 15.23 5.92
N GLU A 98 -13.74 15.31 7.22
CA GLU A 98 -14.04 16.57 7.90
C GLU A 98 -12.90 17.60 7.77
N GLN A 99 -11.66 17.16 7.84
CA GLN A 99 -10.48 18.00 7.67
C GLN A 99 -10.21 18.43 6.23
N THR A 100 -10.85 17.79 5.25
CA THR A 100 -10.52 17.96 3.82
C THR A 100 -11.74 18.24 2.93
N LYS A 101 -12.94 18.38 3.50
CA LYS A 101 -14.19 18.56 2.74
C LYS A 101 -14.21 19.81 1.84
N ASP A 102 -13.46 20.85 2.21
CA ASP A 102 -13.34 22.10 1.45
C ASP A 102 -12.17 22.08 0.43
N LYS A 103 -11.51 20.91 0.26
CA LYS A 103 -10.39 20.72 -0.67
C LYS A 103 -10.80 19.84 -1.85
N THR A 104 -10.05 19.91 -2.94
CA THR A 104 -10.15 18.91 -4.01
C THR A 104 -9.60 17.58 -3.49
N ARG A 105 -10.49 16.62 -3.25
CA ARG A 105 -10.14 15.27 -2.77
C ARG A 105 -9.89 14.34 -3.94
N VAL A 106 -8.66 13.87 -4.04
CA VAL A 106 -8.23 12.84 -4.98
C VAL A 106 -8.12 11.52 -4.20
N VAL A 107 -8.89 10.51 -4.56
CA VAL A 107 -8.90 9.22 -3.86
C VAL A 107 -8.42 8.11 -4.80
N ILE A 108 -7.37 7.43 -4.38
CA ILE A 108 -6.74 6.35 -5.16
C ILE A 108 -7.20 5.00 -4.63
N GLY A 109 -8.18 4.39 -5.28
CA GLY A 109 -8.74 3.07 -4.97
C GLY A 109 -8.14 1.94 -5.81
N GLY A 110 -8.48 0.71 -5.44
CA GLY A 110 -8.08 -0.51 -6.13
C GLY A 110 -7.35 -1.51 -5.25
N SER A 111 -7.37 -2.78 -5.62
CA SER A 111 -6.77 -3.87 -4.85
C SER A 111 -5.24 -3.82 -4.81
N HIS A 112 -4.61 -3.14 -5.77
CA HIS A 112 -3.15 -3.02 -5.91
C HIS A 112 -2.79 -1.69 -6.58
N GLY A 113 -1.51 -1.30 -6.49
CA GLY A 113 -1.04 -0.05 -7.10
C GLY A 113 -1.25 1.22 -6.28
N LYS A 114 -2.22 1.28 -5.38
CA LYS A 114 -2.59 2.48 -4.59
C LYS A 114 -1.39 3.29 -4.08
N THR A 115 -0.55 2.68 -3.24
CA THR A 115 0.61 3.36 -2.65
C THR A 115 1.60 3.86 -3.70
N THR A 116 1.83 3.08 -4.77
CA THR A 116 2.75 3.46 -5.85
C THR A 116 2.20 4.65 -6.64
N ILE A 117 0.92 4.63 -7.01
CA ILE A 117 0.25 5.73 -7.71
C ILE A 117 0.27 6.98 -6.86
N THR A 118 -0.13 6.88 -5.58
CA THR A 118 -0.10 8.00 -4.63
C THR A 118 1.30 8.58 -4.51
N ALA A 119 2.33 7.75 -4.39
CA ALA A 119 3.72 8.19 -4.32
C ALA A 119 4.19 8.88 -5.61
N MET A 120 3.79 8.38 -6.79
CA MET A 120 4.09 9.01 -8.08
C MET A 120 3.43 10.40 -8.18
N ILE A 121 2.15 10.51 -7.82
CA ILE A 121 1.42 11.78 -7.82
C ILE A 121 2.11 12.78 -6.89
N LEU A 122 2.36 12.41 -5.64
CA LEU A 122 3.01 13.30 -4.66
C LEU A 122 4.42 13.73 -5.09
N HIS A 123 5.18 12.80 -5.69
CA HIS A 123 6.50 13.11 -6.25
C HIS A 123 6.41 14.18 -7.35
N VAL A 124 5.48 14.03 -8.28
CA VAL A 124 5.28 14.98 -9.38
C VAL A 124 4.78 16.32 -8.87
N LEU A 125 3.73 16.33 -8.02
CA LEU A 125 3.19 17.58 -7.45
C LEU A 125 4.26 18.37 -6.70
N ASN A 126 5.08 17.68 -5.87
CA ASN A 126 6.18 18.31 -5.15
C ASN A 126 7.23 18.92 -6.10
N LYS A 127 7.59 18.23 -7.18
CA LYS A 127 8.53 18.71 -8.20
C LYS A 127 7.98 19.90 -8.99
N CYS A 128 6.67 19.95 -9.21
CA CYS A 128 5.99 21.03 -9.92
C CYS A 128 5.58 22.19 -9.00
N GLY A 129 5.88 22.14 -7.71
CA GLY A 129 5.55 23.18 -6.76
C GLY A 129 4.05 23.28 -6.41
N VAL A 130 3.29 22.21 -6.64
CA VAL A 130 1.87 22.15 -6.26
C VAL A 130 1.75 21.70 -4.82
N ASP A 131 1.22 22.57 -3.94
CA ASP A 131 0.99 22.23 -2.54
C ASP A 131 -0.20 21.28 -2.41
N ALA A 132 0.05 20.14 -1.79
CA ALA A 132 -0.96 19.12 -1.54
C ALA A 132 -0.82 18.53 -0.14
N ASP A 133 -1.95 18.33 0.51
CA ASP A 133 -2.07 17.46 1.66
C ASP A 133 -2.12 15.99 1.21
N TYR A 134 -1.89 15.07 2.12
CA TYR A 134 -1.91 13.65 1.76
C TYR A 134 -2.24 12.73 2.95
N MET A 135 -2.75 11.57 2.61
CA MET A 135 -2.81 10.40 3.48
C MET A 135 -2.41 9.17 2.66
N VAL A 136 -1.34 8.51 3.08
CA VAL A 136 -0.75 7.35 2.41
C VAL A 136 -0.75 6.13 3.33
N GLY A 137 -0.90 4.95 2.76
CA GLY A 137 -0.98 3.68 3.51
C GLY A 137 0.38 3.13 3.98
N ALA A 138 1.50 3.73 3.54
CA ALA A 138 2.84 3.33 3.94
C ALA A 138 3.79 4.52 3.99
N GLN A 139 4.85 4.41 4.80
CA GLN A 139 5.88 5.44 4.86
C GLN A 139 6.57 5.60 3.50
N LEU A 140 6.57 6.81 2.98
CA LEU A 140 7.25 7.17 1.74
C LEU A 140 8.63 7.80 2.04
N ALA A 141 9.60 7.54 1.17
CA ALA A 141 10.91 8.17 1.27
C ALA A 141 10.81 9.68 1.03
N GLY A 142 11.39 10.48 1.92
CA GLY A 142 11.33 11.94 1.87
C GLY A 142 10.09 12.57 2.49
N PHE A 143 9.23 11.77 3.13
CA PHE A 143 8.05 12.24 3.86
C PHE A 143 8.19 11.90 5.35
N ASP A 144 8.01 12.88 6.23
CA ASP A 144 8.19 12.70 7.68
C ASP A 144 7.05 11.86 8.29
N THR A 145 5.83 12.04 7.78
CA THR A 145 4.63 11.35 8.26
C THR A 145 3.84 10.74 7.11
N MET A 146 2.94 9.83 7.42
CA MET A 146 2.00 9.26 6.45
C MET A 146 0.76 10.14 6.22
N VAL A 147 0.58 11.18 7.03
CA VAL A 147 -0.53 12.15 6.94
C VAL A 147 0.03 13.56 7.04
N LYS A 148 -0.36 14.43 6.11
CA LYS A 148 -0.16 15.87 6.14
C LYS A 148 -1.50 16.56 5.99
N LEU A 149 -1.84 17.45 6.90
CA LEU A 149 -3.04 18.25 6.89
C LEU A 149 -2.68 19.72 7.20
N THR A 150 -2.95 20.61 6.26
CA THR A 150 -2.68 22.05 6.37
C THR A 150 -3.94 22.85 6.10
N GLU A 151 -3.93 24.13 6.43
CA GLU A 151 -5.02 25.05 6.05
C GLU A 151 -4.88 25.50 4.59
N SER A 152 -3.64 25.60 4.09
CA SER A 152 -3.32 26.25 2.83
C SER A 152 -3.46 25.36 1.59
N ALA A 153 -3.19 24.07 1.70
CA ALA A 153 -3.19 23.17 0.55
C ALA A 153 -4.59 23.04 -0.06
N PRO A 154 -4.76 23.36 -1.36
CA PRO A 154 -6.07 23.29 -2.02
C PRO A 154 -6.48 21.87 -2.42
N VAL A 155 -5.53 20.94 -2.41
CA VAL A 155 -5.69 19.56 -2.84
C VAL A 155 -5.29 18.61 -1.72
N VAL A 156 -5.96 17.46 -1.65
CA VAL A 156 -5.53 16.34 -0.81
C VAL A 156 -5.52 15.04 -1.62
N ILE A 157 -4.43 14.27 -1.49
CA ILE A 157 -4.28 12.95 -2.11
C ILE A 157 -4.47 11.88 -1.04
N LEU A 158 -5.51 11.06 -1.19
CA LEU A 158 -5.92 10.04 -0.22
C LEU A 158 -5.75 8.64 -0.81
N GLU A 159 -5.00 7.79 -0.15
CA GLU A 159 -4.97 6.36 -0.49
C GLU A 159 -6.28 5.70 0.00
N GLY A 160 -7.10 5.27 -0.93
CA GLY A 160 -8.43 4.69 -0.70
C GLY A 160 -8.33 3.21 -0.34
N ASP A 161 -8.35 2.90 0.96
CA ASP A 161 -8.35 1.54 1.47
C ASP A 161 -9.79 0.98 1.49
N GLU A 162 -9.97 -0.18 0.89
CA GLU A 162 -11.24 -0.91 0.85
C GLU A 162 -11.58 -1.65 2.15
N TYR A 163 -10.69 -1.63 3.15
CA TYR A 163 -10.94 -2.24 4.45
C TYR A 163 -11.85 -1.36 5.33
N LEU A 164 -12.47 -1.99 6.35
CA LEU A 164 -13.47 -1.38 7.24
C LEU A 164 -12.94 -0.14 7.98
N SER A 165 -13.85 0.81 8.25
CA SER A 165 -13.54 2.12 8.84
C SER A 165 -13.29 2.08 10.34
N SER A 166 -14.20 1.44 11.10
CA SER A 166 -14.13 1.35 12.56
C SER A 166 -14.89 0.13 13.11
N PRO A 167 -14.78 -0.18 14.41
CA PRO A 167 -15.57 -1.26 15.02
C PRO A 167 -17.08 -1.07 14.94
N ILE A 168 -17.55 0.17 14.90
CA ILE A 168 -18.97 0.55 14.90
C ILE A 168 -19.46 1.00 13.52
N ASP A 169 -18.56 1.27 12.56
CA ASP A 169 -18.88 1.57 11.16
C ASP A 169 -18.13 0.59 10.24
N ARG A 170 -18.88 -0.29 9.63
CA ARG A 170 -18.33 -1.35 8.77
C ARG A 170 -18.25 -0.95 7.29
N ARG A 171 -18.52 0.30 6.94
CA ARG A 171 -18.28 0.79 5.57
C ARG A 171 -16.79 0.79 5.26
N PRO A 172 -16.38 0.45 4.03
CA PRO A 172 -15.01 0.65 3.58
C PRO A 172 -14.54 2.09 3.74
N LYS A 173 -13.26 2.29 4.10
CA LYS A 173 -12.69 3.63 4.34
C LYS A 173 -12.86 4.56 3.14
N PHE A 174 -12.64 4.05 1.92
CA PHE A 174 -12.68 4.88 0.72
C PHE A 174 -14.08 5.43 0.40
N HIS A 175 -15.17 4.82 0.91
CA HIS A 175 -16.53 5.36 0.79
C HIS A 175 -16.72 6.68 1.53
N LEU A 176 -15.94 6.91 2.58
CA LEU A 176 -16.10 8.07 3.45
C LEU A 176 -15.41 9.33 2.93
N TYR A 177 -14.55 9.21 1.91
CA TYR A 177 -13.77 10.34 1.40
C TYR A 177 -14.49 11.19 0.37
N LYS A 178 -15.57 10.71 -0.27
CA LYS A 178 -16.37 11.43 -1.27
C LYS A 178 -15.48 12.17 -2.29
N PRO A 179 -14.84 11.48 -3.23
CA PRO A 179 -13.82 12.07 -4.10
C PRO A 179 -14.39 13.07 -5.09
N ASN A 180 -13.63 14.15 -5.40
CA ASN A 180 -13.83 14.97 -6.59
C ASN A 180 -13.15 14.32 -7.81
N ILE A 181 -12.03 13.62 -7.55
CA ILE A 181 -11.30 12.84 -8.55
C ILE A 181 -11.03 11.47 -7.92
N ALA A 182 -11.57 10.42 -8.51
CA ALA A 182 -11.31 9.04 -8.12
C ALA A 182 -10.39 8.36 -9.14
N LEU A 183 -9.54 7.45 -8.67
CA LEU A 183 -8.82 6.52 -9.54
C LEU A 183 -9.06 5.09 -9.05
N ILE A 184 -9.37 4.16 -9.97
CA ILE A 184 -9.44 2.72 -9.68
C ILE A 184 -8.39 2.00 -10.52
N SER A 185 -7.42 1.38 -9.83
CA SER A 185 -6.24 0.77 -10.46
C SER A 185 -6.40 -0.72 -10.80
N GLY A 186 -7.41 -1.39 -10.24
CA GLY A 186 -7.69 -2.80 -10.45
C GLY A 186 -8.61 -3.37 -9.39
N ILE A 187 -9.37 -4.41 -9.72
CA ILE A 187 -10.26 -5.14 -8.80
C ILE A 187 -9.84 -6.61 -8.79
N ALA A 188 -9.11 -7.01 -7.76
CA ALA A 188 -8.73 -8.40 -7.53
C ALA A 188 -9.11 -8.79 -6.10
N TRP A 189 -9.85 -9.87 -5.95
CA TRP A 189 -10.40 -10.27 -4.66
C TRP A 189 -9.36 -10.30 -3.55
N ASP A 190 -9.56 -9.47 -2.53
CA ASP A 190 -8.74 -9.39 -1.33
C ASP A 190 -9.67 -9.30 -0.10
N HIS A 191 -9.10 -9.36 1.11
CA HIS A 191 -9.86 -9.25 2.37
C HIS A 191 -11.05 -10.22 2.49
N VAL A 192 -10.84 -11.50 2.14
CA VAL A 192 -11.85 -12.58 2.14
C VAL A 192 -12.58 -12.72 3.49
N ASN A 193 -11.94 -12.32 4.59
CA ASN A 193 -12.53 -12.27 5.92
C ASN A 193 -13.59 -11.18 6.11
N VAL A 194 -13.60 -10.17 5.24
CA VAL A 194 -14.56 -9.05 5.25
C VAL A 194 -15.55 -9.17 4.11
N PHE A 195 -15.08 -9.54 2.93
CA PHE A 195 -15.84 -9.70 1.69
C PHE A 195 -15.86 -11.18 1.29
N PRO A 196 -16.89 -11.94 1.71
CA PRO A 196 -16.89 -13.41 1.57
C PRO A 196 -17.01 -13.89 0.11
N THR A 197 -17.49 -13.07 -0.81
CA THR A 197 -17.60 -13.37 -2.24
C THR A 197 -16.94 -12.29 -3.07
N PHE A 198 -16.53 -12.65 -4.29
CA PHE A 198 -15.97 -11.68 -5.23
C PHE A 198 -16.99 -10.60 -5.61
N ASP A 199 -18.24 -10.98 -5.87
CA ASP A 199 -19.33 -10.03 -6.20
C ASP A 199 -19.53 -8.99 -5.09
N ASN A 200 -19.52 -9.42 -3.82
CA ASN A 200 -19.61 -8.48 -2.69
C ASN A 200 -18.41 -7.53 -2.61
N TYR A 201 -17.23 -7.98 -3.06
CA TYR A 201 -16.05 -7.14 -3.15
C TYR A 201 -16.15 -6.12 -4.29
N VAL A 202 -16.64 -6.54 -5.48
CA VAL A 202 -16.87 -5.65 -6.63
C VAL A 202 -17.90 -4.58 -6.29
N GLU A 203 -19.00 -4.94 -5.63
CA GLU A 203 -20.06 -4.02 -5.18
C GLU A 203 -19.50 -2.82 -4.36
N GLN A 204 -18.39 -3.01 -3.63
CA GLN A 204 -17.79 -1.89 -2.90
C GLN A 204 -17.20 -0.83 -3.83
N PHE A 205 -16.76 -1.22 -5.02
CA PHE A 205 -16.26 -0.31 -6.04
C PHE A 205 -17.40 0.37 -6.81
N ASP A 206 -18.53 -0.31 -7.05
CA ASP A 206 -19.73 0.33 -7.59
C ASP A 206 -20.18 1.45 -6.67
N MET A 207 -20.33 1.15 -5.36
CA MET A 207 -20.66 2.14 -4.35
C MET A 207 -19.64 3.29 -4.28
N PHE A 208 -18.36 3.00 -4.46
CA PHE A 208 -17.32 4.03 -4.44
C PHE A 208 -17.45 4.99 -5.63
N VAL A 209 -17.82 4.49 -6.81
CA VAL A 209 -18.06 5.32 -8.00
C VAL A 209 -19.30 6.20 -7.79
N ASP A 210 -20.35 5.68 -7.17
CA ASP A 210 -21.58 6.45 -6.86
C ASP A 210 -21.33 7.60 -5.86
N LEU A 211 -20.27 7.48 -5.04
CA LEU A 211 -19.88 8.48 -4.04
C LEU A 211 -18.95 9.58 -4.59
N ILE A 212 -18.59 9.53 -5.86
CA ILE A 212 -17.85 10.62 -6.52
C ILE A 212 -18.78 11.84 -6.60
N GLU A 213 -18.25 13.00 -6.19
CA GLU A 213 -18.99 14.26 -6.20
C GLU A 213 -19.49 14.59 -7.62
N LYS A 214 -20.65 15.26 -7.69
CA LYS A 214 -21.24 15.68 -8.97
C LYS A 214 -20.25 16.48 -9.81
N ASN A 215 -20.19 16.21 -11.14
CA ASN A 215 -19.20 16.71 -12.08
C ASN A 215 -17.75 16.29 -11.74
N GLY A 216 -17.58 15.28 -10.90
CA GLY A 216 -16.29 14.71 -10.58
C GLY A 216 -15.71 13.89 -11.72
N LYS A 217 -14.56 13.25 -11.47
CA LYS A 217 -13.83 12.48 -12.47
C LYS A 217 -13.53 11.08 -11.94
N LEU A 218 -13.73 10.08 -12.79
CA LEU A 218 -13.24 8.72 -12.57
C LEU A 218 -12.15 8.39 -13.59
N ILE A 219 -10.94 8.17 -13.08
CA ILE A 219 -9.79 7.68 -13.84
C ILE A 219 -9.73 6.17 -13.58
N TYR A 220 -9.78 5.33 -14.61
CA TYR A 220 -9.92 3.89 -14.41
C TYR A 220 -9.05 3.07 -15.37
N CYS A 221 -8.49 1.97 -14.82
CA CYS A 221 -7.67 1.05 -15.61
C CYS A 221 -8.57 0.18 -16.50
N GLU A 222 -8.59 0.45 -17.80
CA GLU A 222 -9.41 -0.30 -18.76
C GLU A 222 -8.85 -1.69 -19.12
N ASP A 223 -7.60 -1.97 -18.76
CA ASP A 223 -6.99 -3.30 -18.91
C ASP A 223 -7.56 -4.32 -17.89
N ASP A 224 -8.23 -3.85 -16.83
CA ASP A 224 -8.95 -4.68 -15.87
C ASP A 224 -10.45 -4.68 -16.22
N ALA A 225 -10.97 -5.85 -16.62
CA ALA A 225 -12.34 -5.99 -17.12
C ALA A 225 -13.41 -5.64 -16.07
N GLU A 226 -13.15 -5.94 -14.78
CA GLU A 226 -14.08 -5.60 -13.70
C GLU A 226 -14.09 -4.10 -13.43
N VAL A 227 -12.91 -3.45 -13.43
CA VAL A 227 -12.82 -1.99 -13.29
C VAL A 227 -13.55 -1.29 -14.46
N LYS A 228 -13.32 -1.76 -15.67
CA LYS A 228 -13.99 -1.21 -16.86
C LYS A 228 -15.49 -1.33 -16.73
N LYS A 229 -16.00 -2.49 -16.33
CA LYS A 229 -17.42 -2.73 -16.13
C LYS A 229 -18.01 -1.78 -15.08
N VAL A 230 -17.40 -1.69 -13.87
CA VAL A 230 -17.83 -0.79 -12.80
C VAL A 230 -17.85 0.66 -13.25
N ALA A 231 -16.88 1.09 -14.07
CA ALA A 231 -16.81 2.46 -14.58
C ALA A 231 -17.89 2.76 -15.63
N GLU A 232 -18.14 1.82 -16.57
CA GLU A 232 -19.05 2.02 -17.69
C GLU A 232 -20.53 1.75 -17.34
N ASP A 233 -20.79 0.93 -16.31
CA ASP A 233 -22.16 0.63 -15.83
C ASP A 233 -22.70 1.70 -14.86
N SER A 234 -21.87 2.67 -14.43
CA SER A 234 -22.29 3.70 -13.47
C SER A 234 -23.21 4.76 -14.13
N ASP A 235 -24.32 5.06 -13.49
CA ASP A 235 -25.23 6.14 -13.84
C ASP A 235 -24.86 7.50 -13.20
N ASN A 236 -23.72 7.61 -12.50
CA ASN A 236 -23.32 8.85 -11.83
C ASN A 236 -22.90 9.92 -12.86
N ASP A 237 -23.30 11.18 -12.60
CA ASP A 237 -22.98 12.35 -13.47
C ASP A 237 -21.53 12.79 -13.30
N ILE A 238 -20.60 12.00 -13.86
CA ILE A 238 -19.14 12.16 -13.76
C ILE A 238 -18.48 12.01 -15.13
N SER A 239 -17.24 12.48 -15.23
CA SER A 239 -16.42 12.29 -16.45
C SER A 239 -15.52 11.07 -16.31
N LEU A 240 -15.52 10.19 -17.32
CA LEU A 240 -14.76 8.95 -17.35
C LEU A 240 -13.45 9.12 -18.13
N PHE A 241 -12.34 8.67 -17.56
CA PHE A 241 -10.99 8.75 -18.12
C PHE A 241 -10.34 7.36 -18.10
N PRO A 242 -10.48 6.54 -19.16
CA PRO A 242 -9.81 5.26 -19.23
C PRO A 242 -8.30 5.42 -19.38
N TYR A 243 -7.54 4.49 -18.79
CA TYR A 243 -6.12 4.38 -19.04
C TYR A 243 -5.67 2.92 -19.08
N SER A 244 -4.61 2.69 -19.82
CA SER A 244 -3.96 1.39 -20.00
C SER A 244 -2.45 1.55 -19.95
N ILE A 245 -1.72 0.47 -20.23
CA ILE A 245 -0.27 0.51 -20.28
C ILE A 245 0.20 1.48 -21.38
N PRO A 246 1.08 2.46 -21.07
CA PRO A 246 1.58 3.40 -22.06
C PRO A 246 2.61 2.72 -23.00
N PRO A 247 2.75 3.23 -24.25
CA PRO A 247 3.80 2.79 -25.15
C PRO A 247 5.19 2.89 -24.51
N HIS A 248 5.96 1.81 -24.56
CA HIS A 248 7.28 1.74 -23.91
C HIS A 248 8.22 0.78 -24.65
N VAL A 249 9.51 0.90 -24.33
CA VAL A 249 10.56 -0.03 -24.80
C VAL A 249 11.55 -0.26 -23.66
N ILE A 250 12.11 -1.47 -23.61
CA ILE A 250 13.22 -1.79 -22.71
C ILE A 250 14.48 -1.85 -23.60
N ASP A 251 15.48 -1.05 -23.26
CA ASP A 251 16.74 -1.02 -23.95
C ASP A 251 17.91 -1.02 -22.93
N ASN A 252 18.80 -1.99 -23.02
CA ASN A 252 19.94 -2.17 -22.12
C ASN A 252 19.59 -2.13 -20.62
N GLY A 253 18.46 -2.76 -20.24
CA GLY A 253 18.00 -2.82 -18.85
C GLY A 253 17.39 -1.51 -18.32
N VAL A 254 17.11 -0.55 -19.20
CA VAL A 254 16.39 0.70 -18.88
C VAL A 254 15.03 0.69 -19.61
N THR A 255 13.98 0.98 -18.88
CA THR A 255 12.64 1.19 -19.47
C THR A 255 12.49 2.63 -19.91
N TYR A 256 12.03 2.85 -21.13
CA TYR A 256 11.73 4.15 -21.72
C TYR A 256 10.24 4.24 -22.07
N LEU A 257 9.57 5.32 -21.68
CA LEU A 257 8.29 5.68 -22.26
C LEU A 257 8.51 6.23 -23.69
N LEU A 258 7.62 5.88 -24.59
CA LEU A 258 7.56 6.46 -25.93
C LEU A 258 6.46 7.54 -25.92
N THR A 259 6.86 8.79 -26.04
CA THR A 259 5.96 9.95 -25.96
C THR A 259 6.20 10.89 -27.13
N ASP A 260 5.33 11.85 -27.35
CA ASP A 260 5.52 12.91 -28.37
C ASP A 260 6.74 13.80 -28.06
N GLU A 261 7.16 13.88 -26.79
CA GLU A 261 8.39 14.53 -26.35
C GLU A 261 9.65 13.68 -26.58
N GLY A 262 9.49 12.44 -27.10
CA GLY A 262 10.57 11.49 -27.33
C GLY A 262 10.61 10.34 -26.31
N LYS A 263 11.80 9.73 -26.16
CA LYS A 263 12.04 8.62 -25.24
C LYS A 263 12.37 9.15 -23.82
N ILE A 264 11.53 8.85 -22.85
CA ILE A 264 11.70 9.28 -21.45
C ILE A 264 12.23 8.10 -20.62
N PRO A 265 13.48 8.15 -20.10
CA PRO A 265 14.02 7.07 -19.29
C PRO A 265 13.36 7.03 -17.91
N LEU A 266 13.08 5.83 -17.42
CA LEU A 266 12.50 5.60 -16.11
C LEU A 266 13.47 4.87 -15.18
N LYS A 267 13.38 5.17 -13.89
CA LYS A 267 14.06 4.42 -12.82
C LYS A 267 13.21 3.26 -12.29
N VAL A 268 11.93 3.28 -12.57
CA VAL A 268 10.99 2.17 -12.29
C VAL A 268 10.73 1.37 -13.55
N PHE A 269 10.35 0.11 -13.40
CA PHE A 269 10.11 -0.81 -14.50
C PHE A 269 8.99 -1.80 -14.17
N GLY A 270 8.58 -2.57 -15.18
CA GLY A 270 7.51 -3.55 -15.10
C GLY A 270 6.16 -2.95 -15.49
N GLU A 271 5.38 -3.71 -16.25
CA GLU A 271 4.10 -3.26 -16.83
C GLU A 271 3.15 -2.70 -15.78
N HIS A 272 3.06 -3.34 -14.60
CA HIS A 272 2.24 -2.84 -13.50
C HIS A 272 2.64 -1.45 -12.99
N ASN A 273 3.96 -1.12 -13.00
CA ASN A 273 4.43 0.23 -12.66
C ASN A 273 4.16 1.23 -13.78
N LEU A 274 4.19 0.80 -15.04
CA LEU A 274 3.87 1.65 -16.18
C LEU A 274 2.37 1.98 -16.23
N VAL A 275 1.50 1.01 -15.95
CA VAL A 275 0.06 1.23 -15.78
C VAL A 275 -0.18 2.22 -14.64
N ASN A 276 0.43 2.00 -13.47
CA ASN A 276 0.33 2.92 -12.33
C ASN A 276 0.78 4.34 -12.68
N LEU A 277 1.88 4.47 -13.45
CA LEU A 277 2.41 5.75 -13.90
C LEU A 277 1.42 6.48 -14.82
N ASN A 278 0.76 5.78 -15.74
CA ASN A 278 -0.22 6.40 -16.63
C ASN A 278 -1.47 6.88 -15.87
N GLY A 279 -1.95 6.11 -14.89
CA GLY A 279 -2.98 6.56 -13.97
C GLY A 279 -2.57 7.82 -13.18
N ALA A 280 -1.35 7.83 -12.64
CA ALA A 280 -0.80 9.01 -11.94
C ALA A 280 -0.70 10.24 -12.87
N ARG A 281 -0.34 10.04 -14.16
CA ARG A 281 -0.29 11.11 -15.17
C ARG A 281 -1.65 11.78 -15.35
N LEU A 282 -2.72 10.99 -15.50
CA LEU A 282 -4.07 11.53 -15.67
C LEU A 282 -4.58 12.28 -14.42
N VAL A 283 -4.23 11.80 -13.21
CA VAL A 283 -4.50 12.54 -11.97
C VAL A 283 -3.76 13.86 -11.98
N CYS A 284 -2.45 13.88 -12.24
CA CYS A 284 -1.66 15.10 -12.29
C CYS A 284 -2.17 16.09 -13.35
N ALA A 285 -2.54 15.61 -14.53
CA ALA A 285 -3.18 16.40 -15.58
C ALA A 285 -4.50 17.02 -15.11
N SER A 286 -5.32 16.25 -14.37
CA SER A 286 -6.57 16.75 -13.78
C SER A 286 -6.36 17.84 -12.72
N LEU A 287 -5.16 17.92 -12.14
CA LEU A 287 -4.71 18.95 -11.20
C LEU A 287 -3.92 20.07 -11.86
N GLY A 288 -3.86 20.14 -13.20
CA GLY A 288 -3.25 21.21 -13.96
C GLY A 288 -1.75 21.05 -14.24
N VAL A 289 -1.15 19.89 -13.97
CA VAL A 289 0.23 19.61 -14.34
C VAL A 289 0.29 19.28 -15.84
N SER A 290 1.17 19.97 -16.58
CA SER A 290 1.37 19.69 -18.01
C SER A 290 2.05 18.32 -18.22
N GLU A 291 1.83 17.69 -19.39
CA GLU A 291 2.50 16.42 -19.71
C GLU A 291 4.02 16.56 -19.68
N LYS A 292 4.55 17.65 -20.21
CA LYS A 292 5.99 17.93 -20.18
C LYS A 292 6.55 17.97 -18.75
N ASP A 293 5.86 18.69 -17.84
CA ASP A 293 6.29 18.77 -16.44
C ASP A 293 6.16 17.42 -15.74
N PHE A 294 5.10 16.67 -16.05
CA PHE A 294 4.94 15.30 -15.55
C PHE A 294 6.11 14.40 -15.97
N TYR A 295 6.45 14.38 -17.27
CA TYR A 295 7.55 13.54 -17.76
C TYR A 295 8.91 13.99 -17.21
N ASN A 296 9.15 15.29 -17.09
CA ASN A 296 10.37 15.82 -16.47
C ASN A 296 10.50 15.39 -14.99
N ALA A 297 9.39 15.35 -14.26
CA ALA A 297 9.40 14.97 -12.86
C ALA A 297 9.51 13.46 -12.65
N ILE A 298 8.74 12.66 -13.41
CA ILE A 298 8.58 11.22 -13.13
C ILE A 298 9.83 10.38 -13.45
N GLN A 299 10.70 10.83 -14.39
CA GLN A 299 11.95 10.13 -14.70
C GLN A 299 12.89 9.99 -13.50
N ASP A 300 12.74 10.85 -12.49
CA ASP A 300 13.51 10.81 -11.24
C ASP A 300 12.89 9.92 -10.16
N PHE A 301 11.66 9.45 -10.35
CA PHE A 301 10.96 8.63 -9.36
C PHE A 301 11.62 7.27 -9.21
N LYS A 302 12.09 6.96 -8.00
CA LYS A 302 12.84 5.73 -7.70
C LYS A 302 11.97 4.54 -7.23
N GLY A 303 10.64 4.71 -7.24
CA GLY A 303 9.70 3.74 -6.66
C GLY A 303 9.25 4.10 -5.24
N ALA A 304 8.16 3.50 -4.80
CA ALA A 304 7.74 3.53 -3.41
C ALA A 304 8.55 2.50 -2.59
N SER A 305 8.77 2.76 -1.31
CA SER A 305 9.50 1.85 -0.43
C SER A 305 8.91 0.44 -0.47
N ARG A 306 9.75 -0.56 -0.52
CA ARG A 306 9.38 -1.98 -0.66
C ARG A 306 8.54 -2.31 -1.90
N ARG A 307 8.68 -1.54 -3.00
CA ARG A 307 8.01 -1.81 -4.29
C ARG A 307 9.05 -1.89 -5.39
N LEU A 308 9.52 -3.09 -5.71
CA LEU A 308 10.68 -3.36 -6.58
C LEU A 308 11.90 -2.49 -6.21
N GLU A 309 12.10 -2.31 -4.91
CA GLU A 309 13.19 -1.52 -4.35
C GLU A 309 14.54 -2.16 -4.67
N LEU A 310 15.43 -1.42 -5.33
CA LEU A 310 16.78 -1.87 -5.62
C LEU A 310 17.66 -1.74 -4.36
N LEU A 311 18.07 -2.87 -3.78
CA LEU A 311 18.94 -2.91 -2.59
C LEU A 311 20.44 -2.87 -2.92
N GLY A 312 20.80 -3.27 -4.11
CA GLY A 312 22.18 -3.26 -4.60
C GLY A 312 22.29 -3.79 -6.01
N SER A 313 23.31 -3.34 -6.72
CA SER A 313 23.57 -3.79 -8.09
C SER A 313 25.05 -3.78 -8.42
N SER A 314 25.42 -4.64 -9.38
CA SER A 314 26.71 -4.65 -10.07
C SER A 314 26.48 -4.77 -11.58
N LYS A 315 27.55 -4.83 -12.36
CA LYS A 315 27.43 -5.05 -13.81
C LYS A 315 26.71 -6.37 -14.18
N LYS A 316 26.70 -7.35 -13.29
CA LYS A 316 26.23 -8.73 -13.57
C LYS A 316 25.11 -9.22 -12.66
N SER A 317 24.75 -8.49 -11.64
CA SER A 317 23.72 -8.88 -10.67
C SER A 317 23.02 -7.69 -10.07
N ALA A 318 21.76 -7.87 -9.69
CA ALA A 318 20.97 -6.90 -8.94
C ALA A 318 20.12 -7.62 -7.89
N VAL A 319 19.87 -6.96 -6.77
CA VAL A 319 19.01 -7.48 -5.70
C VAL A 319 17.85 -6.53 -5.51
N PHE A 320 16.66 -7.06 -5.65
CA PHE A 320 15.40 -6.35 -5.48
C PHE A 320 14.63 -6.86 -4.27
N LYS A 321 13.92 -5.94 -3.62
CA LYS A 321 12.97 -6.24 -2.54
C LYS A 321 11.59 -5.76 -2.96
N ASP A 322 10.59 -6.59 -2.74
CA ASP A 322 9.20 -6.24 -3.03
C ASP A 322 8.25 -6.70 -1.92
N PHE A 323 7.15 -5.98 -1.76
CA PHE A 323 6.08 -6.32 -0.82
C PHE A 323 5.09 -7.35 -1.40
N ALA A 324 5.30 -7.84 -2.62
CA ALA A 324 4.46 -8.85 -3.23
C ALA A 324 4.33 -10.08 -2.33
N HIS A 325 3.11 -10.42 -1.98
CA HIS A 325 2.78 -11.53 -1.10
C HIS A 325 1.49 -12.25 -1.51
N SER A 326 0.69 -11.69 -2.42
CA SER A 326 -0.46 -12.36 -3.02
C SER A 326 -0.12 -12.94 -4.39
N PRO A 327 -0.82 -13.97 -4.87
CA PRO A 327 -0.50 -14.68 -6.10
C PRO A 327 -0.30 -13.79 -7.33
N SER A 328 -1.22 -12.85 -7.57
CA SER A 328 -1.16 -11.91 -8.70
C SER A 328 0.03 -10.96 -8.61
N LYS A 329 0.31 -10.41 -7.41
CA LYS A 329 1.46 -9.53 -7.17
C LYS A 329 2.78 -10.25 -7.35
N VAL A 330 2.90 -11.48 -6.83
CA VAL A 330 4.09 -12.32 -7.01
C VAL A 330 4.34 -12.59 -8.50
N LYS A 331 3.31 -12.96 -9.25
CA LYS A 331 3.40 -13.20 -10.69
C LYS A 331 3.90 -11.94 -11.41
N ALA A 332 3.23 -10.81 -11.21
CA ALA A 332 3.57 -9.55 -11.88
C ALA A 332 5.00 -9.08 -11.58
N THR A 333 5.46 -9.21 -10.32
CA THR A 333 6.82 -8.79 -9.92
C THR A 333 7.89 -9.71 -10.50
N VAL A 334 7.66 -11.04 -10.51
CA VAL A 334 8.58 -12.01 -11.13
C VAL A 334 8.70 -11.76 -12.65
N GLU A 335 7.58 -11.57 -13.33
CA GLU A 335 7.55 -11.26 -14.76
C GLU A 335 8.25 -9.94 -15.07
N ALA A 336 8.04 -8.91 -14.25
CA ALA A 336 8.69 -7.61 -14.41
C ALA A 336 10.22 -7.69 -14.35
N VAL A 337 10.77 -8.35 -13.32
CA VAL A 337 12.24 -8.48 -13.19
C VAL A 337 12.82 -9.35 -14.30
N LYS A 338 12.13 -10.44 -14.68
CA LYS A 338 12.60 -11.30 -15.77
C LYS A 338 12.59 -10.58 -17.13
N LYS A 339 11.54 -9.82 -17.42
CA LYS A 339 11.43 -9.04 -18.68
C LYS A 339 12.45 -7.88 -18.72
N GLN A 340 12.71 -7.23 -17.57
CA GLN A 340 13.65 -6.12 -17.47
C GLN A 340 15.11 -6.54 -17.71
N PHE A 341 15.46 -7.78 -17.34
CA PHE A 341 16.81 -8.34 -17.42
C PHE A 341 16.74 -9.74 -18.06
N ASP A 342 16.33 -9.79 -19.31
CA ASP A 342 16.11 -11.04 -20.07
C ASP A 342 17.40 -11.85 -20.29
N ASP A 343 18.56 -11.17 -20.30
CA ASP A 343 19.90 -11.75 -20.39
C ASP A 343 20.39 -12.37 -19.07
N ARG A 344 19.65 -12.20 -17.95
CA ARG A 344 20.04 -12.69 -16.62
C ARG A 344 19.10 -13.78 -16.12
N GLN A 345 19.65 -14.69 -15.34
CA GLN A 345 18.83 -15.63 -14.58
C GLN A 345 18.18 -14.92 -13.40
N LEU A 346 16.94 -15.30 -13.08
CA LEU A 346 16.20 -14.78 -11.95
C LEU A 346 16.07 -15.82 -10.85
N VAL A 347 16.64 -15.54 -9.69
CA VAL A 347 16.35 -16.24 -8.42
C VAL A 347 15.26 -15.47 -7.70
N ALA A 348 14.08 -16.06 -7.55
CA ALA A 348 12.96 -15.44 -6.86
C ALA A 348 12.67 -16.15 -5.55
N CYS A 349 12.66 -15.40 -4.44
CA CYS A 349 12.39 -15.89 -3.10
C CYS A 349 11.12 -15.24 -2.53
N LEU A 350 10.12 -16.04 -2.20
CA LEU A 350 8.85 -15.61 -1.61
C LEU A 350 8.75 -16.06 -0.16
N GLU A 351 8.45 -15.15 0.77
CA GLU A 351 8.05 -15.48 2.14
C GLU A 351 6.53 -15.61 2.24
N LEU A 352 6.04 -16.76 2.69
CA LEU A 352 4.66 -16.94 3.12
C LEU A 352 4.53 -16.47 4.56
N HIS A 353 3.85 -15.32 4.75
CA HIS A 353 3.77 -14.66 6.05
C HIS A 353 2.34 -14.27 6.45
N THR A 354 1.46 -13.99 5.49
CA THR A 354 0.07 -13.58 5.75
C THR A 354 -0.80 -14.76 6.18
N PHE A 355 -1.95 -14.50 6.78
CA PHE A 355 -2.94 -15.53 7.10
C PHE A 355 -3.36 -16.32 5.84
N SER A 356 -3.61 -15.62 4.73
CA SER A 356 -3.99 -16.24 3.46
C SER A 356 -2.86 -17.11 2.90
N SER A 357 -1.63 -16.58 2.81
CA SER A 357 -0.49 -17.31 2.25
C SER A 357 -0.05 -18.53 3.07
N LEU A 358 -0.43 -18.58 4.34
CA LEU A 358 -0.19 -19.75 5.23
C LEU A 358 -1.38 -20.72 5.29
N ASN A 359 -2.47 -20.45 4.56
CA ASN A 359 -3.63 -21.32 4.47
C ASN A 359 -3.49 -22.29 3.30
N LEU A 360 -3.55 -23.59 3.59
CA LEU A 360 -3.35 -24.65 2.59
C LEU A 360 -4.32 -24.57 1.41
N LYS A 361 -5.58 -24.19 1.64
CA LYS A 361 -6.58 -24.05 0.56
C LYS A 361 -6.23 -22.88 -0.36
N PHE A 362 -5.76 -21.76 0.21
CA PHE A 362 -5.39 -20.59 -0.56
C PHE A 362 -4.04 -20.75 -1.29
N LEU A 363 -3.16 -21.63 -0.82
CA LEU A 363 -1.86 -21.86 -1.46
C LEU A 363 -1.96 -22.33 -2.92
N GLU A 364 -3.04 -22.95 -3.32
CA GLU A 364 -3.25 -23.39 -4.72
C GLU A 364 -3.34 -22.20 -5.69
N GLU A 365 -3.74 -21.03 -5.22
CA GLU A 365 -3.77 -19.79 -6.01
C GLU A 365 -2.37 -19.33 -6.47
N TYR A 366 -1.29 -19.76 -5.75
CA TYR A 366 0.09 -19.50 -6.16
C TYR A 366 0.57 -20.39 -7.31
N ARG A 367 -0.28 -21.29 -7.81
CA ARG A 367 0.08 -22.15 -8.95
C ARG A 367 0.60 -21.29 -10.11
N LYS A 368 1.83 -21.61 -10.54
CA LYS A 368 2.54 -20.91 -11.64
C LYS A 368 2.89 -19.44 -11.38
N SER A 369 2.63 -18.85 -10.22
CA SER A 369 2.97 -17.45 -9.91
C SER A 369 4.47 -17.15 -10.05
N MET A 370 5.34 -18.14 -9.87
CA MET A 370 6.78 -18.02 -10.01
C MET A 370 7.33 -18.72 -11.28
N LYS A 371 6.49 -18.94 -12.31
CA LYS A 371 6.88 -19.69 -13.53
C LYS A 371 8.08 -19.07 -14.27
N GLN A 372 8.18 -17.74 -14.31
CA GLN A 372 9.21 -17.01 -15.03
C GLN A 372 10.56 -16.93 -14.27
N ALA A 373 10.60 -17.33 -13.00
CA ALA A 373 11.85 -17.43 -12.27
C ALA A 373 12.66 -18.65 -12.75
N ASP A 374 13.97 -18.48 -12.98
CA ASP A 374 14.85 -19.59 -13.33
C ASP A 374 15.07 -20.49 -12.10
N GLU A 375 15.13 -19.89 -10.92
CA GLU A 375 15.18 -20.59 -9.64
C GLU A 375 14.13 -19.99 -8.69
N ALA A 376 13.29 -20.85 -8.09
CA ALA A 376 12.23 -20.41 -7.19
C ALA A 376 12.40 -20.98 -5.79
N ILE A 377 12.33 -20.09 -4.81
CA ILE A 377 12.49 -20.41 -3.39
C ILE A 377 11.23 -19.91 -2.67
N VAL A 378 10.67 -20.77 -1.82
CA VAL A 378 9.60 -20.39 -0.89
C VAL A 378 10.10 -20.58 0.53
N TYR A 379 10.01 -19.52 1.30
CA TYR A 379 10.33 -19.52 2.73
C TYR A 379 9.06 -19.39 3.56
N PHE A 380 8.96 -20.13 4.65
CA PHE A 380 7.99 -19.88 5.71
C PHE A 380 8.53 -20.31 7.06
N ASN A 381 8.15 -19.60 8.12
CA ASN A 381 8.57 -19.93 9.48
C ASN A 381 7.46 -20.69 10.23
N PRO A 382 7.69 -21.93 10.70
CA PRO A 382 6.72 -22.69 11.49
C PRO A 382 6.30 -21.99 12.79
N LYS A 383 7.16 -21.12 13.36
CA LYS A 383 6.81 -20.32 14.55
C LYS A 383 5.71 -19.32 14.23
N THR A 384 5.71 -18.73 13.03
CA THR A 384 4.66 -17.82 12.57
C THR A 384 3.30 -18.51 12.49
N LEU A 385 3.25 -19.77 12.01
CA LEU A 385 2.03 -20.56 12.02
C LEU A 385 1.49 -20.78 13.45
N LYS A 386 2.37 -21.14 14.39
CA LYS A 386 1.99 -21.31 15.81
C LYS A 386 1.47 -20.01 16.42
N HIS A 387 2.18 -18.89 16.19
CA HIS A 387 1.77 -17.58 16.69
C HIS A 387 0.40 -17.16 16.15
N LYS A 388 0.14 -17.42 14.88
CA LYS A 388 -1.15 -17.13 14.22
C LYS A 388 -2.24 -18.18 14.50
N LYS A 389 -1.95 -19.22 15.30
CA LYS A 389 -2.87 -20.34 15.60
C LYS A 389 -3.38 -21.05 14.34
N LEU A 390 -2.53 -21.15 13.31
CA LEU A 390 -2.83 -21.83 12.05
C LEU A 390 -2.37 -23.30 12.10
N PRO A 391 -3.02 -24.20 11.33
CA PRO A 391 -2.57 -25.59 11.18
C PRO A 391 -1.12 -25.66 10.66
N PRO A 392 -0.37 -26.72 11.03
CA PRO A 392 0.97 -26.95 10.48
C PRO A 392 0.95 -27.06 8.96
N LEU A 393 1.97 -26.50 8.32
CA LEU A 393 2.20 -26.57 6.88
C LEU A 393 3.51 -27.30 6.61
N THR A 394 3.52 -28.22 5.64
CA THR A 394 4.68 -29.01 5.27
C THR A 394 5.34 -28.51 3.98
N LYS A 395 6.66 -28.71 3.85
CA LYS A 395 7.40 -28.42 2.60
C LYS A 395 6.78 -29.15 1.38
N LYS A 396 6.22 -30.36 1.56
CA LYS A 396 5.59 -31.14 0.50
C LYS A 396 4.28 -30.50 0.01
N GLU A 397 3.46 -30.01 0.91
CA GLU A 397 2.20 -29.31 0.58
C GLU A 397 2.48 -28.04 -0.19
N VAL A 398 3.47 -27.23 0.24
CA VAL A 398 3.89 -26.02 -0.47
C VAL A 398 4.36 -26.36 -1.90
N LYS A 399 5.23 -27.37 -2.08
CA LYS A 399 5.67 -27.81 -3.41
C LYS A 399 4.51 -28.22 -4.31
N LYS A 400 3.53 -28.95 -3.76
CA LYS A 400 2.33 -29.39 -4.50
C LYS A 400 1.48 -28.19 -4.95
N ALA A 401 1.24 -27.23 -4.06
CA ALA A 401 0.41 -26.07 -4.32
C ALA A 401 0.99 -25.18 -5.43
N PHE A 402 2.28 -24.87 -5.38
CA PHE A 402 2.96 -24.10 -6.42
C PHE A 402 3.09 -24.84 -7.76
N ALA A 403 2.84 -26.16 -7.79
CA ALA A 403 2.95 -27.03 -8.95
C ALA A 403 4.29 -26.89 -9.69
N ARG A 404 5.39 -26.76 -8.93
CA ARG A 404 6.75 -26.59 -9.45
C ARG A 404 7.68 -27.63 -8.83
N LYS A 405 8.23 -28.54 -9.68
CA LYS A 405 9.03 -29.70 -9.22
C LYS A 405 10.36 -29.29 -8.61
N ASP A 406 11.00 -28.27 -9.17
CA ASP A 406 12.31 -27.71 -8.77
C ASP A 406 12.19 -26.64 -7.65
N LEU A 407 10.99 -26.44 -7.08
CA LEU A 407 10.80 -25.48 -5.99
C LEU A 407 11.65 -25.84 -4.77
N VAL A 408 12.48 -24.91 -4.34
CA VAL A 408 13.21 -25.00 -3.06
C VAL A 408 12.31 -24.49 -1.94
N VAL A 409 12.11 -25.26 -0.88
CA VAL A 409 11.29 -24.84 0.28
C VAL A 409 12.13 -24.88 1.53
N ILE A 410 12.29 -23.72 2.16
CA ILE A 410 13.14 -23.50 3.35
C ILE A 410 12.26 -23.00 4.51
N THR A 411 12.57 -23.43 5.72
CA THR A 411 11.77 -23.10 6.93
C THR A 411 12.59 -22.47 8.05
N ASP A 412 13.88 -22.26 7.82
CA ASP A 412 14.82 -21.61 8.74
C ASP A 412 15.53 -20.44 8.03
N SER A 413 15.57 -19.26 8.64
CA SER A 413 16.14 -18.05 8.03
C SER A 413 17.67 -18.09 7.91
N LYS A 414 18.36 -18.87 8.74
CA LYS A 414 19.80 -19.09 8.62
C LYS A 414 20.11 -19.99 7.44
N GLU A 415 19.35 -21.11 7.30
CA GLU A 415 19.41 -22.01 6.14
C GLU A 415 19.17 -21.22 4.84
N LEU A 416 18.15 -20.34 4.83
CA LEU A 416 17.87 -19.48 3.67
C LEU A 416 19.06 -18.58 3.32
N LYS A 417 19.63 -17.92 4.33
CA LYS A 417 20.79 -17.04 4.13
C LYS A 417 22.00 -17.81 3.58
N GLU A 418 22.32 -18.96 4.14
CA GLU A 418 23.43 -19.81 3.69
C GLU A 418 23.19 -20.25 2.26
N TYR A 419 22.00 -20.79 1.96
CA TYR A 419 21.61 -21.18 0.60
C TYR A 419 21.83 -20.04 -0.42
N LEU A 420 21.34 -18.82 -0.14
CA LEU A 420 21.50 -17.68 -1.02
C LEU A 420 22.95 -17.22 -1.16
N LEU A 421 23.81 -17.39 -0.15
CA LEU A 421 25.22 -17.04 -0.21
C LEU A 421 26.07 -18.05 -0.96
N ASP A 422 25.64 -19.31 -1.02
CA ASP A 422 26.34 -20.39 -1.72
C ASP A 422 26.08 -20.40 -3.24
N LEU A 423 25.04 -19.67 -3.70
CA LEU A 423 24.73 -19.53 -5.11
C LEU A 423 25.78 -18.67 -5.84
N SER A 424 26.08 -19.05 -7.09
CA SER A 424 26.84 -18.19 -7.98
C SER A 424 25.99 -17.04 -8.52
N TRP A 425 26.43 -15.80 -8.32
CA TRP A 425 25.68 -14.59 -8.70
C TRP A 425 26.15 -13.97 -10.03
N LYS A 426 26.93 -14.67 -10.80
CA LYS A 426 27.33 -14.21 -12.13
C LYS A 426 26.13 -14.29 -13.10
N ASN A 427 25.71 -13.17 -13.66
CA ASN A 427 24.53 -13.02 -14.53
C ASN A 427 23.22 -13.51 -13.88
N ARG A 428 23.05 -13.20 -12.59
CA ARG A 428 21.84 -13.55 -11.83
C ARG A 428 21.31 -12.37 -11.05
N ASN A 429 20.01 -12.19 -11.04
CA ASN A 429 19.31 -11.25 -10.17
C ASN A 429 18.61 -12.00 -9.03
N LEU A 430 18.53 -11.37 -7.86
CA LEU A 430 17.80 -11.85 -6.71
C LEU A 430 16.57 -10.96 -6.47
N LEU A 431 15.39 -11.57 -6.39
CA LEU A 431 14.14 -10.92 -6.04
C LEU A 431 13.62 -11.49 -4.72
N MET A 432 13.56 -10.65 -3.67
CA MET A 432 13.07 -11.00 -2.34
C MET A 432 11.66 -10.42 -2.15
N MET A 433 10.65 -11.27 -2.05
CA MET A 433 9.23 -10.88 -1.96
C MET A 433 8.64 -11.24 -0.59
N SER A 434 8.14 -10.27 0.15
CA SER A 434 7.54 -10.51 1.46
C SER A 434 6.70 -9.34 1.98
N SER A 435 5.62 -9.65 2.68
CA SER A 435 4.94 -8.71 3.59
C SER A 435 5.55 -8.71 5.01
N GLY A 436 6.43 -9.66 5.30
CA GLY A 436 7.16 -9.80 6.56
C GLY A 436 8.60 -9.32 6.47
N SER A 437 9.50 -10.03 7.15
CA SER A 437 10.91 -9.66 7.29
C SER A 437 11.91 -10.80 7.06
N PHE A 438 11.46 -11.96 6.53
CA PHE A 438 12.25 -13.19 6.46
C PHE A 438 12.87 -13.56 7.83
N ASP A 439 12.08 -13.44 8.89
CA ASP A 439 12.50 -13.65 10.28
C ASP A 439 13.71 -12.78 10.70
N GLY A 440 13.71 -11.51 10.28
CA GLY A 440 14.75 -10.53 10.61
C GLY A 440 16.02 -10.63 9.75
N LEU A 441 15.98 -11.33 8.61
CA LEU A 441 17.11 -11.37 7.69
C LEU A 441 17.46 -9.98 7.16
N ASN A 442 18.68 -9.52 7.39
CA ASN A 442 19.15 -8.22 6.89
C ASN A 442 19.42 -8.29 5.39
N LEU A 443 18.43 -7.86 4.59
CA LEU A 443 18.48 -7.90 3.13
C LEU A 443 19.53 -6.95 2.53
N GLU A 444 19.82 -5.83 3.16
CA GLU A 444 20.86 -4.89 2.70
C GLU A 444 22.26 -5.48 2.82
N LYS A 445 22.53 -6.18 3.95
CA LYS A 445 23.80 -6.92 4.12
C LYS A 445 23.92 -8.08 3.14
N LEU A 446 22.80 -8.76 2.86
CA LEU A 446 22.73 -9.82 1.86
C LEU A 446 23.02 -9.24 0.46
N ALA A 447 22.36 -8.15 0.06
CA ALA A 447 22.54 -7.49 -1.23
C ALA A 447 24.02 -7.12 -1.48
N LYS A 448 24.69 -6.53 -0.49
CA LYS A 448 26.13 -6.19 -0.57
C LYS A 448 27.04 -7.40 -0.83
N LYS A 449 26.62 -8.62 -0.42
CA LYS A 449 27.39 -9.85 -0.67
C LYS A 449 27.09 -10.46 -2.02
N VAL A 450 25.82 -10.40 -2.44
CA VAL A 450 25.33 -10.92 -3.73
C VAL A 450 25.84 -10.10 -4.92
N THR A 451 26.05 -8.80 -4.74
CA THR A 451 26.47 -7.87 -5.82
C THR A 451 27.98 -7.56 -5.81
N ARG A 452 28.76 -8.29 -5.03
CA ARG A 452 30.23 -8.26 -5.08
C ARG A 452 30.76 -9.15 -6.25
#